data_ddb9c0696d131c1d33c843e841bd716a
#
_entry.id   ddb9c0696d131c1d33c843e841bd716a
#
_cell.length_a   1.000
_cell.length_b   1.000
_cell.length_c   1.000
_cell.angle_alpha   90.00
_cell.angle_beta   90.00
_cell.angle_gamma   90.00
#
_symmetry.space_group_name_H-M   'P 1'
#
loop_
_entity.id
_entity.type
_entity.pdbx_description
1 polymer ?
#
loop_
_entity_poly.entity_id
_entity_poly.type
_entity_poly.pdbx_seq_one_letter_code
_entity_poly.pdbx_strand_id
1 'polypeptide(L)'
;MMKLGFIGTGNMAGAIMGGIIQKGIFRPEQIIGADISEAGRRKAKETYGIEVTEDNRKAAAAEVLILSVKPQFYADAIAEIRDCIRDDQLVITIAPGKTLSWLEEQFGKRVKIVRTMPNTP
;
A
#
# COMPACT_ATOMS: atom_id res chain seq x y z
N MET A 1 8.93 13.89 0.63
CA MET A 1 8.62 12.45 0.84
C MET A 1 7.12 12.27 0.99
N MET A 2 6.56 11.29 0.29
CA MET A 2 5.15 10.97 0.43
C MET A 2 4.88 10.40 1.83
N LYS A 3 3.72 10.73 2.39
CA LYS A 3 3.34 10.27 3.72
C LYS A 3 2.73 8.86 3.68
N LEU A 4 1.95 8.55 2.65
CA LEU A 4 1.21 7.30 2.53
C LEU A 4 1.38 6.73 1.13
N GLY A 5 1.75 5.46 1.05
CA GLY A 5 1.86 4.74 -0.21
C GLY A 5 0.98 3.51 -0.22
N PHE A 6 0.41 3.20 -1.38
CA PHE A 6 -0.37 1.99 -1.59
C PHE A 6 0.30 1.14 -2.66
N ILE A 7 0.44 -0.14 -2.39
CA ILE A 7 0.79 -1.12 -3.43
C ILE A 7 -0.51 -1.81 -3.82
N GLY A 8 -1.02 -1.46 -4.98
CA GLY A 8 -2.34 -1.85 -5.44
C GLY A 8 -3.38 -0.75 -5.21
N THR A 9 -4.15 -0.42 -6.25
CA THR A 9 -5.15 0.65 -6.20
C THR A 9 -6.57 0.14 -6.48
N GLY A 10 -6.85 -1.11 -6.12
CA GLY A 10 -8.16 -1.70 -6.31
C GLY A 10 -9.22 -1.16 -5.35
N ASN A 11 -10.36 -1.85 -5.30
CA ASN A 11 -11.52 -1.38 -4.52
C ASN A 11 -11.23 -1.17 -3.04
N MET A 12 -10.49 -2.08 -2.42
CA MET A 12 -10.17 -1.97 -0.99
C MET A 12 -9.26 -0.76 -0.73
N ALA A 13 -8.24 -0.59 -1.55
CA ALA A 13 -7.35 0.57 -1.46
C ALA A 13 -8.13 1.86 -1.64
N GLY A 14 -9.03 1.89 -2.62
CA GLY A 14 -9.88 3.05 -2.89
C GLY A 14 -10.76 3.43 -1.71
N ALA A 15 -11.36 2.44 -1.05
CA ALA A 15 -12.19 2.68 0.12
C ALA A 15 -11.36 3.31 1.25
N ILE A 16 -10.15 2.81 1.46
CA ILE A 16 -9.25 3.33 2.50
C ILE A 16 -8.79 4.76 2.15
N MET A 17 -8.38 4.99 0.89
CA MET A 17 -7.98 6.32 0.42
C MET A 17 -9.09 7.34 0.62
N GLY A 18 -10.31 6.97 0.20
CA GLY A 18 -11.46 7.87 0.33
C GLY A 18 -11.75 8.25 1.76
N GLY A 19 -11.68 7.28 2.67
CA GLY A 19 -11.89 7.53 4.10
C GLY A 19 -10.82 8.43 4.69
N ILE A 20 -9.57 8.20 4.34
CA ILE A 20 -8.42 8.98 4.84
C ILE A 20 -8.53 10.45 4.38
N ILE A 21 -8.85 10.65 3.10
CA ILE A 21 -8.96 11.99 2.51
C ILE A 21 -10.17 12.71 3.10
N GLN A 22 -11.30 12.02 3.19
CA GLN A 22 -12.53 12.61 3.73
C GLN A 22 -12.36 13.08 5.17
N LYS A 23 -11.62 12.32 5.97
CA LYS A 23 -11.37 12.67 7.38
C LYS A 23 -10.21 13.64 7.56
N GLY A 24 -9.53 14.01 6.49
CA GLY A 24 -8.42 14.96 6.54
C GLY A 24 -7.16 14.43 7.20
N ILE A 25 -6.99 13.10 7.27
CA ILE A 25 -5.79 12.50 7.88
C ILE A 25 -4.57 12.81 7.03
N PHE A 26 -4.68 12.62 5.71
CA PHE A 26 -3.66 13.04 4.74
C PHE A 26 -4.36 13.73 3.57
N ARG A 27 -3.66 14.67 2.96
CA ARG A 27 -4.14 15.32 1.74
C ARG A 27 -3.80 14.45 0.53
N PRO A 28 -4.55 14.56 -0.57
CA PRO A 28 -4.27 13.77 -1.78
C PRO A 28 -2.83 13.88 -2.27
N GLU A 29 -2.23 15.06 -2.21
CA GLU A 29 -0.85 15.27 -2.67
C GLU A 29 0.19 14.59 -1.79
N GLN A 30 -0.20 14.05 -0.63
CA GLN A 30 0.68 13.31 0.26
C GLN A 30 0.58 11.79 0.06
N ILE A 31 -0.25 11.34 -0.90
CA ILE A 31 -0.55 9.93 -1.13
C ILE A 31 -0.07 9.53 -2.53
N ILE A 32 0.59 8.38 -2.61
CA ILE A 32 0.99 7.79 -3.87
C ILE A 32 0.46 6.35 -3.96
N GLY A 33 -0.13 6.00 -5.09
CA GLY A 33 -0.62 4.65 -5.34
C GLY A 33 0.11 4.00 -6.51
N ALA A 34 0.59 2.78 -6.31
CA ALA A 34 1.23 2.00 -7.35
C ALA A 34 0.29 0.91 -7.86
N ASP A 35 0.21 0.77 -9.16
CA ASP A 35 -0.54 -0.29 -9.81
C ASP A 35 0.02 -0.52 -11.19
N ILE A 36 0.10 -1.78 -11.61
CA ILE A 36 0.52 -2.12 -12.97
C ILE A 36 -0.59 -1.83 -13.98
N SER A 37 -1.83 -1.76 -13.53
CA SER A 37 -2.98 -1.47 -14.38
C SER A 37 -3.09 0.02 -14.66
N GLU A 38 -3.00 0.41 -15.93
CA GLU A 38 -3.20 1.79 -16.33
C GLU A 38 -4.60 2.29 -15.96
N ALA A 39 -5.62 1.44 -16.16
CA ALA A 39 -6.99 1.78 -15.80
C ALA A 39 -7.14 2.01 -14.29
N GLY A 40 -6.49 1.19 -13.48
CA GLY A 40 -6.48 1.35 -12.02
C GLY A 40 -5.82 2.66 -11.60
N ARG A 41 -4.66 2.98 -12.19
CA ARG A 41 -3.97 4.23 -11.93
C ARG A 41 -4.82 5.44 -12.30
N ARG A 42 -5.42 5.41 -13.49
CA ARG A 42 -6.28 6.51 -13.97
C ARG A 42 -7.46 6.72 -13.04
N LYS A 43 -8.13 5.63 -12.64
CA LYS A 43 -9.28 5.70 -11.75
C LYS A 43 -8.90 6.31 -10.40
N ALA A 44 -7.79 5.87 -9.82
CA ALA A 44 -7.33 6.39 -8.53
C ALA A 44 -7.00 7.89 -8.61
N LYS A 45 -6.31 8.29 -9.67
CA LYS A 45 -5.97 9.70 -9.88
C LYS A 45 -7.20 10.58 -10.07
N GLU A 46 -8.13 10.13 -10.90
CA GLU A 46 -9.34 10.89 -11.20
C GLU A 46 -10.29 10.97 -10.00
N THR A 47 -10.41 9.87 -9.26
CA THR A 47 -11.36 9.80 -8.14
C THR A 47 -10.83 10.49 -6.90
N TYR A 48 -9.54 10.33 -6.60
CA TYR A 48 -8.97 10.75 -5.31
C TYR A 48 -7.94 11.87 -5.43
N GLY A 49 -7.45 12.16 -6.63
CA GLY A 49 -6.46 13.23 -6.83
C GLY A 49 -5.07 12.90 -6.31
N ILE A 50 -4.77 11.62 -6.10
CA ILE A 50 -3.47 11.18 -5.60
C ILE A 50 -2.46 11.06 -6.73
N GLU A 51 -1.17 11.00 -6.37
CA GLU A 51 -0.12 10.66 -7.31
C GLU A 51 -0.17 9.16 -7.59
N VAL A 52 0.07 8.76 -8.84
CA VAL A 52 0.05 7.35 -9.22
C VAL A 52 1.33 6.98 -9.96
N THR A 53 1.68 5.70 -9.89
CA THR A 53 2.87 5.17 -10.55
C THR A 53 2.66 3.70 -10.89
N GLU A 54 3.40 3.19 -11.87
CA GLU A 54 3.44 1.75 -12.12
C GLU A 54 4.56 1.06 -11.34
N ASP A 55 5.42 1.83 -10.68
CA ASP A 55 6.58 1.34 -9.97
C ASP A 55 6.30 1.19 -8.47
N ASN A 56 6.20 -0.04 -7.99
CA ASN A 56 5.97 -0.33 -6.57
C ASN A 56 7.05 0.28 -5.67
N ARG A 57 8.27 0.39 -6.15
CA ARG A 57 9.39 0.93 -5.36
C ARG A 57 9.20 2.41 -5.02
N LYS A 58 8.56 3.16 -5.91
CA LYS A 58 8.25 4.57 -5.64
C LYS A 58 7.24 4.72 -4.52
N ALA A 59 6.20 3.90 -4.53
CA ALA A 59 5.21 3.91 -3.46
C ALA A 59 5.82 3.42 -2.14
N ALA A 60 6.74 2.46 -2.21
CA ALA A 60 7.38 1.88 -1.03
C ALA A 60 8.31 2.86 -0.30
N ALA A 61 8.61 4.02 -0.89
CA ALA A 61 9.42 5.05 -0.23
C ALA A 61 8.61 5.91 0.76
N ALA A 62 7.29 5.77 0.79
CA ALA A 62 6.43 6.55 1.69
C ALA A 62 6.65 6.16 3.16
N GLU A 63 6.34 7.08 4.07
CA GLU A 63 6.50 6.83 5.51
C GLU A 63 5.64 5.67 6.00
N VAL A 64 4.40 5.58 5.51
CA VAL A 64 3.47 4.48 5.80
C VAL A 64 3.12 3.81 4.48
N LEU A 65 3.24 2.51 4.44
CA LEU A 65 2.96 1.74 3.22
C LEU A 65 1.84 0.75 3.49
N ILE A 66 0.82 0.76 2.64
CA ILE A 66 -0.29 -0.19 2.72
C ILE A 66 -0.17 -1.18 1.55
N LEU A 67 -0.07 -2.46 1.89
CA LEU A 67 -0.07 -3.53 0.90
C LEU A 67 -1.51 -3.95 0.65
N SER A 68 -2.03 -3.58 -0.51
CA SER A 68 -3.43 -3.79 -0.88
C SER A 68 -3.62 -4.55 -2.19
N VAL A 69 -2.59 -5.24 -2.64
CA VAL A 69 -2.73 -6.16 -3.78
C VAL A 69 -3.49 -7.41 -3.33
N LYS A 70 -3.98 -8.19 -4.29
CA LYS A 70 -4.64 -9.46 -3.98
C LYS A 70 -3.66 -10.39 -3.29
N PRO A 71 -4.16 -11.27 -2.37
CA PRO A 71 -3.27 -12.13 -1.56
C PRO A 71 -2.26 -12.93 -2.38
N GLN A 72 -2.66 -13.44 -3.55
CA GLN A 72 -1.79 -14.25 -4.38
C GLN A 72 -0.60 -13.48 -4.97
N PHE A 73 -0.64 -12.15 -4.92
CA PHE A 73 0.44 -11.30 -5.44
C PHE A 73 1.35 -10.74 -4.36
N TYR A 74 1.10 -11.05 -3.09
CA TYR A 74 1.88 -10.51 -1.98
C TYR A 74 3.35 -10.87 -2.06
N ALA A 75 3.68 -12.14 -2.31
CA ALA A 75 5.06 -12.58 -2.36
C ALA A 75 5.86 -11.80 -3.42
N ASP A 76 5.28 -11.64 -4.60
CA ASP A 76 5.95 -10.93 -5.71
C ASP A 76 6.11 -9.44 -5.39
N ALA A 77 5.06 -8.81 -4.84
CA ALA A 77 5.12 -7.40 -4.49
C ALA A 77 6.17 -7.13 -3.40
N ILE A 78 6.21 -7.98 -2.37
CA ILE A 78 7.21 -7.84 -1.31
C ILE A 78 8.62 -8.04 -1.84
N ALA A 79 8.82 -9.02 -2.74
CA ALA A 79 10.12 -9.24 -3.34
C ALA A 79 10.64 -8.02 -4.10
N GLU A 80 9.75 -7.26 -4.74
CA GLU A 80 10.13 -6.05 -5.46
C GLU A 80 10.57 -4.92 -4.55
N ILE A 81 9.97 -4.81 -3.37
CA ILE A 81 10.15 -3.63 -2.51
C ILE A 81 11.00 -3.87 -1.27
N ARG A 82 11.27 -5.12 -0.92
CA ARG A 82 11.93 -5.42 0.38
C ARG A 82 13.26 -4.71 0.57
N ASP A 83 14.01 -4.50 -0.51
CA ASP A 83 15.30 -3.80 -0.43
C ASP A 83 15.15 -2.29 -0.22
N CYS A 84 13.96 -1.75 -0.46
CA CYS A 84 13.67 -0.32 -0.31
C CYS A 84 13.12 0.03 1.06
N ILE A 85 12.63 -0.95 1.82
CA ILE A 85 11.97 -0.68 3.10
C ILE A 85 13.00 -0.34 4.16
N ARG A 86 12.78 0.77 4.85
CA ARG A 86 13.66 1.25 5.92
C ARG A 86 13.06 0.89 7.29
N ASP A 87 13.91 0.88 8.32
CA ASP A 87 13.51 0.52 9.68
C ASP A 87 12.46 1.46 10.27
N ASP A 88 12.43 2.71 9.81
CA ASP A 88 11.52 3.74 10.34
C ASP A 88 10.16 3.76 9.64
N GLN A 89 9.96 2.92 8.62
CA GLN A 89 8.69 2.86 7.91
C GLN A 89 7.72 1.89 8.59
N LEU A 90 6.42 2.18 8.46
CA LEU A 90 5.36 1.30 8.91
C LEU A 90 4.71 0.64 7.69
N VAL A 91 4.61 -0.68 7.71
CA VAL A 91 3.94 -1.44 6.66
C VAL A 91 2.62 -1.98 7.23
N ILE A 92 1.53 -1.68 6.56
CA ILE A 92 0.20 -2.15 6.94
C ILE A 92 -0.26 -3.14 5.88
N THR A 93 -0.68 -4.32 6.32
CA THR A 93 -1.19 -5.36 5.42
C THR A 93 -2.67 -5.59 5.67
N ILE A 94 -3.43 -5.78 4.61
CA ILE A 94 -4.87 -5.99 4.67
C ILE A 94 -5.30 -7.32 4.08
N ALA A 95 -4.35 -8.20 3.74
CA ALA A 95 -4.66 -9.50 3.13
C ALA A 95 -5.06 -10.53 4.18
N PRO A 96 -6.26 -11.11 4.10
CA PRO A 96 -6.62 -12.20 4.99
C PRO A 96 -5.74 -13.42 4.72
N GLY A 97 -5.49 -14.21 5.77
CA GLY A 97 -4.74 -15.45 5.65
C GLY A 97 -3.23 -15.33 5.65
N LYS A 98 -2.69 -14.11 5.64
CA LYS A 98 -1.23 -13.92 5.73
C LYS A 98 -0.86 -13.67 7.18
N THR A 99 -0.04 -14.56 7.76
CA THR A 99 0.41 -14.42 9.14
C THR A 99 1.55 -13.42 9.24
N LEU A 100 1.76 -12.88 10.44
CA LEU A 100 2.89 -11.99 10.68
C LEU A 100 4.22 -12.69 10.41
N SER A 101 4.35 -13.97 10.83
CA SER A 101 5.56 -14.75 10.58
C SER A 101 5.84 -14.90 9.08
N TRP A 102 4.80 -15.20 8.30
CA TRP A 102 4.95 -15.33 6.85
C TRP A 102 5.42 -14.00 6.23
N LEU A 103 4.82 -12.90 6.66
CA LEU A 103 5.18 -11.57 6.14
C LEU A 103 6.63 -11.22 6.46
N GLU A 104 7.06 -11.45 7.70
CA GLU A 104 8.45 -11.21 8.11
C GLU A 104 9.43 -12.04 7.30
N GLU A 105 9.07 -13.30 7.04
CA GLU A 105 9.87 -14.19 6.21
C GLU A 105 10.02 -13.65 4.79
N GLN A 106 8.92 -13.16 4.20
CA GLN A 106 8.96 -12.60 2.85
C GLN A 106 9.83 -11.34 2.78
N PHE A 107 9.78 -10.47 3.77
CA PHE A 107 10.64 -9.30 3.81
C PHE A 107 12.11 -9.67 4.08
N GLY A 108 12.36 -10.79 4.75
CA GLY A 108 13.70 -11.28 5.02
C GLY A 108 14.49 -10.41 5.98
N LYS A 109 13.83 -9.51 6.68
CA LYS A 109 14.43 -8.62 7.67
C LYS A 109 13.36 -8.10 8.62
N ARG A 110 13.80 -7.45 9.70
CA ARG A 110 12.86 -6.87 10.64
C ARG A 110 12.19 -5.65 10.02
N VAL A 111 10.86 -5.65 9.99
CA VAL A 111 10.03 -4.58 9.44
C VAL A 111 8.88 -4.33 10.42
N LYS A 112 8.52 -3.07 10.63
CA LYS A 112 7.37 -2.74 11.45
C LYS A 112 6.10 -3.03 10.65
N ILE A 113 5.40 -4.11 11.00
CA ILE A 113 4.22 -4.57 10.27
C ILE A 113 3.01 -4.55 11.18
N VAL A 114 1.92 -3.96 10.69
CA VAL A 114 0.61 -4.02 11.31
C VAL A 114 -0.31 -4.77 10.37
N ARG A 115 -0.95 -5.81 10.89
CA ARG A 115 -1.97 -6.56 10.16
C ARG A 115 -3.33 -6.01 10.53
N THR A 116 -4.15 -5.77 9.54
CA THR A 116 -5.52 -5.32 9.77
C THR A 116 -6.47 -6.13 8.90
N MET A 117 -7.65 -6.41 9.43
CA MET A 117 -8.71 -7.07 8.68
C MET A 117 -9.84 -6.07 8.57
N PRO A 118 -9.94 -5.37 7.43
CA PRO A 118 -11.01 -4.39 7.26
C PRO A 118 -12.37 -5.06 7.38
N ASN A 119 -13.23 -4.48 8.20
CA ASN A 119 -14.62 -4.91 8.29
C ASN A 119 -15.36 -4.33 7.10
N THR A 120 -15.64 -5.15 6.12
CA THR A 120 -16.57 -4.78 5.05
C THR A 120 -17.91 -5.39 5.40
N PRO A 121 -18.96 -4.57 5.47
CA PRO A 121 -20.29 -5.11 5.71
C PRO A 121 -20.74 -5.99 4.56
#